data_df33ac6f41ab5860c198b0e8ea897bea
#
_entry.id   df33ac6f41ab5860c198b0e8ea897bea
#
_cell.length_a   1.000
_cell.length_b   1.000
_cell.length_c   1.000
_cell.angle_alpha   90.00
_cell.angle_beta   90.00
_cell.angle_gamma   90.00
#
_symmetry.space_group_name_H-M   'P 1'
#
loop_
_entity.id
_entity.type
_entity.pdbx_description
1 polymer ?
#
loop_
_entity_poly.entity_id
_entity_poly.type
_entity_poly.pdbx_seq_one_letter_code
_entity_poly.pdbx_strand_id
1 'polypeptide(L)'
;MGEERKIVYPELYRHFKGGIYVTIGIVIGITPDKLADICKKNNTTIGRAHNIGVHSETLKETTVLKIGNRFYYLNKKGDKEGLVMYRSIETGKVWLRPLKMFAEEISPERQKKYGQKYRFQIVESKFTKSCYI
;
A
#
# COMPACT_ATOMS: atom_id res chain seq x y z
N MET A 1 5.64 22.24 -9.68
CA MET A 1 5.48 21.18 -8.69
C MET A 1 4.06 20.68 -8.70
N GLY A 2 3.89 19.41 -8.93
CA GLY A 2 2.59 18.79 -8.88
C GLY A 2 2.14 18.53 -7.44
N GLU A 3 0.85 18.44 -7.27
CA GLU A 3 0.28 18.00 -6.01
C GLU A 3 0.66 16.54 -5.75
N GLU A 4 0.81 16.16 -4.49
CA GLU A 4 1.00 14.77 -4.15
C GLU A 4 -0.21 13.96 -4.59
N ARG A 5 0.06 12.89 -5.31
CA ARG A 5 -0.98 11.99 -5.75
C ARG A 5 -1.53 11.20 -4.56
N LYS A 6 -2.83 11.29 -4.35
CA LYS A 6 -3.49 10.51 -3.30
C LYS A 6 -3.77 9.10 -3.78
N ILE A 7 -3.47 8.13 -2.95
CA ILE A 7 -3.77 6.73 -3.24
C ILE A 7 -5.11 6.39 -2.59
N VAL A 8 -6.01 5.84 -3.37
CA VAL A 8 -7.34 5.42 -2.93
C VAL A 8 -7.27 3.96 -2.48
N TYR A 9 -7.93 3.63 -1.38
CA TYR A 9 -8.05 2.27 -0.91
C TYR A 9 -9.40 2.05 -0.19
N PRO A 10 -10.06 0.90 -0.43
CA PRO A 10 -9.66 -0.11 -1.42
C PRO A 10 -9.96 0.35 -2.85
N GLU A 11 -9.09 -0.01 -3.77
CA GLU A 11 -9.29 0.29 -5.19
C GLU A 11 -8.47 -0.66 -6.04
N LEU A 12 -8.89 -0.86 -7.29
CA LEU A 12 -8.15 -1.67 -8.25
C LEU A 12 -7.17 -0.79 -9.02
N TYR A 13 -5.92 -1.21 -9.06
CA TYR A 13 -4.86 -0.54 -9.79
C TYR A 13 -4.22 -1.51 -10.78
N ARG A 14 -3.85 -0.99 -11.95
CA ARG A 14 -3.10 -1.74 -12.94
C ARG A 14 -1.64 -1.28 -12.91
N HIS A 15 -0.72 -2.23 -12.79
CA HIS A 15 0.70 -1.97 -12.96
C HIS A 15 0.99 -1.76 -14.45
N PHE A 16 1.89 -0.84 -14.80
CA PHE A 16 2.15 -0.51 -16.19
C PHE A 16 2.60 -1.70 -17.05
N LYS A 17 3.20 -2.70 -16.45
CA LYS A 17 3.59 -3.95 -17.14
C LYS A 17 2.47 -4.99 -17.20
N GLY A 18 1.29 -4.67 -16.77
CA GLY A 18 0.15 -5.58 -16.64
C GLY A 18 -0.09 -5.91 -15.17
N GLY A 19 -0.89 -6.84 -14.86
CA GLY A 19 -1.18 -7.21 -13.47
C GLY A 19 -2.14 -6.25 -12.78
N ILE A 20 -3.14 -6.80 -12.13
CA ILE A 20 -4.15 -6.04 -11.39
C ILE A 20 -3.94 -6.28 -9.90
N TYR A 21 -4.02 -5.22 -9.13
CA TYR A 21 -3.80 -5.23 -7.69
C TYR A 21 -4.92 -4.47 -6.99
N VAL A 22 -5.27 -4.92 -5.80
CA VAL A 22 -6.22 -4.18 -4.95
C VAL A 22 -5.44 -3.56 -3.79
N THR A 23 -5.62 -2.25 -3.60
CA THR A 23 -5.03 -1.57 -2.46
C THR A 23 -5.84 -1.87 -1.20
N ILE A 24 -5.14 -2.12 -0.10
CA ILE A 24 -5.75 -2.48 1.18
C ILE A 24 -5.70 -1.30 2.14
N GLY A 25 -4.58 -0.59 2.17
CA GLY A 25 -4.43 0.55 3.06
C GLY A 25 -3.02 1.10 3.07
N ILE A 26 -2.81 2.09 3.91
CA ILE A 26 -1.49 2.68 4.14
C ILE A 26 -1.00 2.17 5.50
N VAL A 27 0.22 1.64 5.50
CA VAL A 27 0.87 1.11 6.70
C VAL A 27 1.91 2.12 7.18
N ILE A 28 1.82 2.50 8.44
CA ILE A 28 2.68 3.53 9.02
C ILE A 28 3.78 2.88 9.85
N GLY A 29 5.03 3.31 9.63
CA GLY A 29 6.15 2.84 10.43
C GLY A 29 6.19 3.55 11.78
N ILE A 30 6.28 2.78 12.85
CA ILE A 30 6.33 3.31 14.20
C ILE A 30 7.36 2.58 15.03
N THR A 31 7.90 3.29 16.04
CA THR A 31 8.81 2.67 17.00
C THR A 31 8.05 1.79 18.00
N PRO A 32 8.73 0.84 18.65
CA PRO A 32 8.10 0.03 19.69
C PRO A 32 7.44 0.86 20.81
N ASP A 33 8.07 1.96 21.21
CA ASP A 33 7.53 2.84 22.24
C ASP A 33 6.21 3.47 21.82
N LYS A 34 6.13 3.97 20.58
CA LYS A 34 4.91 4.52 20.05
C LYS A 34 3.82 3.47 19.90
N LEU A 35 4.21 2.25 19.51
CA LEU A 35 3.27 1.16 19.42
C LEU A 35 2.64 0.86 20.78
N ALA A 36 3.46 0.79 21.83
CA ALA A 36 2.96 0.58 23.19
C ALA A 36 1.97 1.67 23.60
N ASP A 37 2.27 2.93 23.30
CA ASP A 37 1.37 4.06 23.59
C ASP A 37 0.04 3.94 22.84
N ILE A 38 0.09 3.57 21.57
CA ILE A 38 -1.12 3.40 20.75
C ILE A 38 -1.99 2.27 21.29
N CYS A 39 -1.37 1.16 21.65
CA CYS A 39 -2.10 0.02 22.26
C CYS A 39 -2.77 0.44 23.55
N LYS A 40 -2.07 1.20 24.38
CA LYS A 40 -2.60 1.71 25.64
C LYS A 40 -3.79 2.64 25.45
N LYS A 41 -3.69 3.57 24.50
CA LYS A 41 -4.77 4.50 24.17
C LYS A 41 -6.01 3.78 23.63
N ASN A 42 -5.82 2.69 22.90
CA ASN A 42 -6.91 1.93 22.32
C ASN A 42 -7.37 0.78 23.24
N ASN A 43 -6.82 0.70 24.44
CA ASN A 43 -7.14 -0.34 25.40
C ASN A 43 -7.03 -1.75 24.78
N THR A 44 -5.95 -1.98 24.07
CA THR A 44 -5.71 -3.24 23.38
C THR A 44 -4.27 -3.70 23.61
N THR A 45 -4.00 -4.94 23.29
CA THR A 45 -2.66 -5.50 23.35
C THR A 45 -2.16 -5.79 21.95
N ILE A 46 -0.83 -5.91 21.80
CA ILE A 46 -0.24 -6.38 20.56
C ILE A 46 -0.54 -7.88 20.47
N GLY A 47 -1.69 -8.21 19.92
CA GLY A 47 -2.09 -9.59 19.83
C GLY A 47 -1.51 -10.26 18.60
N ARG A 48 -2.29 -10.28 17.54
CA ARG A 48 -1.91 -10.96 16.31
C ARG A 48 -1.55 -9.97 15.23
N ALA A 49 -0.59 -10.36 14.40
CA ALA A 49 -0.32 -9.66 13.16
C ALA A 49 -1.57 -9.74 12.29
N HIS A 50 -1.99 -8.61 11.74
CA HIS A 50 -3.13 -8.59 10.84
C HIS A 50 -2.77 -9.23 9.51
N ASN A 51 -1.57 -8.97 9.04
CA ASN A 51 -1.13 -9.43 7.73
C ASN A 51 0.39 -9.50 7.66
N ILE A 52 0.88 -10.27 6.71
CA ILE A 52 2.31 -10.30 6.38
C ILE A 52 2.44 -9.94 4.91
N GLY A 53 3.20 -8.89 4.64
CA GLY A 53 3.46 -8.47 3.28
C GLY A 53 4.94 -8.53 2.97
N VAL A 54 5.28 -8.55 1.68
CA VAL A 54 6.66 -8.51 1.22
C VAL A 54 7.00 -7.07 0.82
N HIS A 55 8.02 -6.51 1.45
CA HIS A 55 8.49 -5.17 1.10
C HIS A 55 9.11 -5.20 -0.30
N SER A 56 8.62 -4.35 -1.20
CA SER A 56 9.01 -4.39 -2.61
C SER A 56 10.50 -4.13 -2.85
N GLU A 57 11.13 -3.35 -1.98
CA GLU A 57 12.53 -2.98 -2.16
C GLU A 57 13.49 -3.94 -1.46
N THR A 58 13.15 -4.40 -0.26
CA THR A 58 14.01 -5.28 0.51
C THR A 58 13.73 -6.75 0.28
N LEU A 59 12.57 -7.08 -0.29
CA LEU A 59 12.07 -8.44 -0.46
C LEU A 59 11.93 -9.21 0.84
N LYS A 60 11.89 -8.50 1.96
CA LYS A 60 11.70 -9.09 3.29
C LYS A 60 10.25 -9.12 3.67
N GLU A 61 9.85 -10.18 4.34
CA GLU A 61 8.52 -10.25 4.93
C GLU A 61 8.42 -9.22 6.06
N THR A 62 7.33 -8.47 6.05
CA THR A 62 7.07 -7.44 7.04
C THR A 62 5.71 -7.71 7.67
N THR A 63 5.70 -7.79 8.99
CA THR A 63 4.47 -8.01 9.74
C THR A 63 3.71 -6.70 9.86
N VAL A 64 2.44 -6.72 9.47
CA VAL A 64 1.53 -5.59 9.56
C VAL A 64 0.58 -5.80 10.72
N LEU A 65 0.50 -4.82 11.60
CA LEU A 65 -0.37 -4.83 12.76
C LEU A 65 -1.56 -3.92 12.52
N LYS A 66 -2.75 -4.36 12.87
CA LYS A 66 -3.95 -3.53 12.78
C LYS A 66 -4.38 -3.15 14.19
N ILE A 67 -4.48 -1.87 14.46
CA ILE A 67 -4.95 -1.34 15.75
C ILE A 67 -6.03 -0.29 15.46
N GLY A 68 -7.24 -0.55 15.89
CA GLY A 68 -8.38 0.26 15.46
C GLY A 68 -8.57 0.11 13.95
N ASN A 69 -8.62 1.23 13.26
CA ASN A 69 -8.77 1.27 11.80
C ASN A 69 -7.48 1.56 11.07
N ARG A 70 -6.34 1.45 11.74
CA ARG A 70 -5.04 1.81 11.17
C ARG A 70 -4.10 0.63 11.12
N PHE A 71 -3.18 0.67 10.15
CA PHE A 71 -2.16 -0.34 9.95
C PHE A 71 -0.79 0.21 10.32
N TYR A 72 0.02 -0.61 10.99
CA TYR A 72 1.35 -0.22 11.44
C TYR A 72 2.36 -1.33 11.17
N TYR A 73 3.62 -0.94 11.02
CA TYR A 73 4.74 -1.87 11.06
C TYR A 73 5.81 -1.32 11.99
N LEU A 74 6.55 -2.21 12.65
CA LEU A 74 7.61 -1.78 13.55
C LEU A 74 8.81 -1.30 12.77
N ASN A 75 9.25 -0.08 13.08
CA ASN A 75 10.43 0.52 12.51
C ASN A 75 11.27 1.13 13.62
N LYS A 76 12.38 0.45 13.99
CA LYS A 76 13.23 0.87 15.09
C LYS A 76 13.88 2.23 14.87
N LYS A 77 14.08 2.62 13.62
CA LYS A 77 14.69 3.90 13.26
C LYS A 77 13.72 5.07 13.39
N GLY A 78 12.46 4.79 13.61
CA GLY A 78 11.46 5.84 13.75
C GLY A 78 11.09 6.54 12.44
N ASP A 79 11.48 6.00 11.31
CA ASP A 79 11.08 6.54 10.01
C ASP A 79 9.59 6.41 9.85
N LYS A 80 8.93 7.52 9.57
CA LYS A 80 7.48 7.55 9.35
C LYS A 80 7.12 7.28 7.91
N GLU A 81 7.93 6.49 7.21
CA GLU A 81 7.63 6.16 5.83
C GLU A 81 6.33 5.37 5.75
N GLY A 82 5.39 5.87 4.98
CA GLY A 82 4.15 5.16 4.69
C GLY A 82 4.37 4.13 3.59
N LEU A 83 3.85 2.95 3.80
CA LEU A 83 3.87 1.89 2.80
C LEU A 83 2.45 1.65 2.31
N VAL A 84 2.28 1.54 1.00
CA VAL A 84 1.01 1.08 0.43
C VAL A 84 0.98 -0.43 0.53
N MET A 85 -0.06 -0.97 1.18
CA MET A 85 -0.30 -2.40 1.23
C MET A 85 -1.29 -2.77 0.13
N TYR A 86 -0.90 -3.69 -0.74
CA TYR A 86 -1.73 -4.08 -1.86
C TYR A 86 -1.54 -5.56 -2.17
N ARG A 87 -2.57 -6.16 -2.77
CA ARG A 87 -2.59 -7.59 -3.07
C ARG A 87 -2.74 -7.81 -4.56
N SER A 88 -1.95 -8.73 -5.10
CA SER A 88 -2.13 -9.18 -6.48
C SER A 88 -3.43 -9.98 -6.59
N ILE A 89 -4.28 -9.59 -7.52
CA ILE A 89 -5.52 -10.36 -7.81
C ILE A 89 -5.16 -11.74 -8.35
N GLU A 90 -4.10 -11.81 -9.15
CA GLU A 90 -3.68 -13.04 -9.81
C GLU A 90 -3.05 -14.04 -8.84
N THR A 91 -2.13 -13.59 -8.00
CA THR A 91 -1.35 -14.49 -7.12
C THR A 91 -1.83 -14.50 -5.69
N GLY A 92 -2.59 -13.50 -5.25
CA GLY A 92 -2.97 -13.33 -3.87
C GLY A 92 -1.86 -12.80 -2.97
N LYS A 93 -0.66 -12.61 -3.50
CA LYS A 93 0.48 -12.13 -2.73
C LYS A 93 0.28 -10.69 -2.28
N VAL A 94 0.60 -10.42 -1.02
CA VAL A 94 0.51 -9.09 -0.44
C VAL A 94 1.88 -8.42 -0.50
N TRP A 95 1.90 -7.21 -1.04
CA TRP A 95 3.08 -6.39 -1.21
C TRP A 95 2.99 -5.11 -0.38
N LEU A 96 4.15 -4.63 0.03
CA LEU A 96 4.29 -3.33 0.70
C LEU A 96 5.29 -2.52 -0.10
N ARG A 97 4.87 -1.35 -0.57
CA ARG A 97 5.73 -0.48 -1.38
C ARG A 97 5.71 0.93 -0.81
N PRO A 98 6.86 1.60 -0.69
CA PRO A 98 6.87 3.00 -0.26
C PRO A 98 5.86 3.83 -1.06
N LEU A 99 5.11 4.67 -0.35
CA LEU A 99 4.03 5.45 -0.94
C LEU A 99 4.49 6.24 -2.16
N LYS A 100 5.63 6.89 -2.07
CA LYS A 100 6.19 7.67 -3.18
C LYS A 100 6.44 6.82 -4.41
N MET A 101 6.91 5.59 -4.21
CA MET A 101 7.20 4.68 -5.32
C MET A 101 5.92 4.10 -5.92
N PHE A 102 4.91 3.86 -5.10
CA PHE A 102 3.62 3.40 -5.60
C PHE A 102 2.94 4.48 -6.45
N ALA A 103 3.05 5.73 -6.02
CA ALA A 103 2.38 6.86 -6.66
C ALA A 103 3.16 7.47 -7.83
N GLU A 104 4.39 7.03 -8.09
CA GLU A 104 5.27 7.69 -9.04
C GLU A 104 4.80 7.57 -10.50
N GLU A 105 5.16 8.57 -11.28
CA GLU A 105 5.01 8.53 -12.72
C GLU A 105 6.13 7.67 -13.32
N ILE A 106 5.81 6.97 -14.38
CA ILE A 106 6.83 6.26 -15.15
C ILE A 106 7.45 7.23 -16.17
N SER A 107 8.61 6.86 -16.74
CA SER A 107 9.29 7.73 -17.69
C SER A 107 8.41 8.03 -18.92
N PRO A 108 8.62 9.17 -19.58
CA PRO A 108 7.87 9.48 -20.81
C PRO A 108 7.93 8.39 -21.87
N GLU A 109 9.07 7.74 -22.00
CA GLU A 109 9.22 6.62 -22.94
C GLU A 109 8.31 5.46 -22.60
N ARG A 110 8.25 5.11 -21.31
CA ARG A 110 7.38 4.03 -20.83
C ARG A 110 5.91 4.42 -20.90
N GLN A 111 5.58 5.69 -20.64
CA GLN A 111 4.21 6.18 -20.81
C GLN A 111 3.72 5.95 -22.24
N LYS A 112 4.57 6.27 -23.21
CA LYS A 112 4.25 6.08 -24.62
C LYS A 112 4.13 4.60 -24.98
N LYS A 113 5.05 3.78 -24.47
CA LYS A 113 5.09 2.34 -24.76
C LYS A 113 3.89 1.60 -24.15
N TYR A 114 3.52 1.91 -22.94
CA TYR A 114 2.50 1.17 -22.18
C TYR A 114 1.12 1.86 -22.15
N GLY A 115 1.03 3.09 -22.64
CA GLY A 115 -0.24 3.82 -22.62
C GLY A 115 -0.75 4.16 -21.24
N GLN A 116 0.16 4.37 -20.29
CA GLN A 116 -0.18 4.62 -18.90
C GLN A 116 0.81 5.62 -18.32
N LYS A 117 0.31 6.56 -17.51
CA LYS A 117 1.12 7.62 -16.93
C LYS A 117 1.87 7.19 -15.67
N TYR A 118 1.21 6.45 -14.80
CA TYR A 118 1.73 6.06 -13.50
C TYR A 118 2.14 4.60 -13.47
N ARG A 119 3.04 4.27 -12.54
CA ARG A 119 3.44 2.89 -12.29
C ARG A 119 2.22 2.04 -11.94
N PHE A 120 1.35 2.58 -11.09
CA PHE A 120 0.06 1.98 -10.76
C PHE A 120 -1.03 3.00 -11.05
N GLN A 121 -2.01 2.61 -11.81
CA GLN A 121 -3.09 3.50 -12.23
C GLN A 121 -4.43 2.83 -12.00
N ILE A 122 -5.41 3.61 -11.51
CA ILE A 122 -6.75 3.09 -11.21
C ILE A 122 -7.34 2.48 -12.48
N VAL A 123 -7.91 1.29 -12.32
CA VAL A 123 -8.61 0.62 -13.40
C VAL A 123 -9.96 1.29 -13.57
N GLU A 124 -10.12 2.03 -14.64
CA GLU A 124 -11.39 2.68 -14.98
C GLU A 124 -12.02 1.98 -16.16
N SER A 125 -13.19 1.39 -15.93
CA SER A 125 -13.97 0.85 -17.01
C SER A 125 -15.45 0.99 -16.65
N LYS A 126 -16.27 1.11 -17.68
CA LYS A 126 -17.72 1.17 -17.48
C LYS A 126 -18.23 -0.10 -16.79
N PHE A 127 -17.63 -1.22 -17.14
CA PHE A 127 -18.00 -2.50 -16.57
C PHE A 127 -17.69 -2.54 -15.07
N THR A 128 -16.50 -2.09 -14.67
CA THR A 128 -16.10 -2.07 -13.27
C THR A 128 -17.02 -1.18 -12.44
N LYS A 129 -17.36 -0.01 -12.95
CA LYS A 129 -18.28 0.90 -12.30
C LYS A 129 -19.67 0.31 -12.15
N SER A 130 -20.12 -0.42 -13.13
CA SER A 130 -21.43 -1.10 -13.08
C SER A 130 -21.50 -2.16 -12.00
N CYS A 131 -20.38 -2.80 -11.68
CA CYS A 131 -20.35 -3.83 -10.65
C CYS A 131 -20.53 -3.27 -9.23
N TYR A 132 -20.31 -1.98 -9.03
CA TYR A 132 -20.46 -1.34 -7.73
C TYR A 132 -21.83 -0.76 -7.45
N ILE A 133 -22.71 -0.81 -8.40
CA ILE A 133 -24.04 -0.20 -8.28
C ILE A 133 -25.10 -1.23 -7.88
#